data_e4134d46f3af65237c3506b2ba6e20b4
#
_entry.id   e4134d46f3af65237c3506b2ba6e20b4
#
_cell.length_a   1.000
_cell.length_b   1.000
_cell.length_c   1.000
_cell.angle_alpha   90.00
_cell.angle_beta   90.00
_cell.angle_gamma   90.00
#
_symmetry.space_group_name_H-M   'P 1'
#
loop_
_entity.id
_entity.type
_entity.pdbx_description
1 polymer ?
#
loop_
_entity_poly.entity_id
_entity_poly.type
_entity_poly.pdbx_seq_one_letter_code
_entity_poly.pdbx_strand_id
1 'polypeptide(L)'
;MKIQYYRIIALMLLIIFTFVGCSEKGQVSSESMPAISVDVPVDELEITEETESSTPEEPQAPPIPVHIGVERITLDKYSVTVVQGSKDMPIVTMHPTDATNKAEIWTSSDTAIATVNSIGRITGVGVGSCTVTVRSADNPDAFADVSVTVTPYIAPVEPEATYINGILIANKTYPLPSTYNPGVDPTANAALQELFAAAQADGLNLFVKSGFRSYSTQKSLYDKYVKRDGAAAADRYSARAGHSEHQTGLAFDINKAHSSFAGSPEAIWLAANCYKYGFIIRYPEGKEAITGYIYEPWHIRYLGVETATAVYNSGLCLEEYLGITSSYQN
;
A
#
# COMPACT_ATOMS: atom_id res chain seq x y z
N MET A 1 -42.22 -30.64 -36.80
CA MET A 1 -42.64 -29.81 -35.66
C MET A 1 -41.79 -28.56 -35.67
N LYS A 2 -42.39 -27.40 -35.89
CA LYS A 2 -41.75 -26.13 -36.28
C LYS A 2 -41.12 -25.46 -35.07
N ILE A 3 -39.82 -25.12 -35.15
CA ILE A 3 -39.07 -24.29 -34.19
C ILE A 3 -39.20 -22.84 -34.66
N GLN A 4 -39.77 -21.98 -33.83
CA GLN A 4 -40.01 -20.57 -34.11
C GLN A 4 -38.87 -19.73 -33.46
N TYR A 5 -38.08 -19.08 -34.31
CA TYR A 5 -37.04 -18.11 -33.85
C TYR A 5 -37.68 -16.75 -33.60
N TYR A 6 -37.56 -16.23 -32.38
CA TYR A 6 -37.82 -14.83 -32.08
C TYR A 6 -36.52 -14.03 -32.21
N ARG A 7 -36.48 -13.12 -33.16
CA ARG A 7 -35.47 -12.07 -33.29
C ARG A 7 -35.85 -10.92 -32.35
N ILE A 8 -35.00 -10.61 -31.37
CA ILE A 8 -35.09 -9.38 -30.60
C ILE A 8 -34.13 -8.36 -31.20
N ILE A 9 -34.72 -7.27 -31.71
CA ILE A 9 -33.99 -6.10 -32.23
C ILE A 9 -33.54 -5.26 -31.06
N ALA A 10 -32.22 -5.11 -30.87
CA ALA A 10 -31.66 -4.17 -29.93
C ALA A 10 -31.69 -2.75 -30.51
N LEU A 11 -32.42 -1.88 -29.88
CA LEU A 11 -32.45 -0.43 -30.17
C LEU A 11 -31.31 0.26 -29.40
N MET A 12 -30.24 0.67 -30.11
CA MET A 12 -29.21 1.52 -29.57
C MET A 12 -29.75 2.95 -29.49
N LEU A 13 -29.89 3.48 -28.27
CA LEU A 13 -30.07 4.90 -28.00
C LEU A 13 -28.72 5.55 -27.83
N LEU A 14 -28.31 6.32 -28.84
CA LEU A 14 -27.09 7.17 -28.82
C LEU A 14 -27.45 8.48 -28.11
N ILE A 15 -26.98 8.68 -26.88
CA ILE A 15 -27.10 9.97 -26.18
C ILE A 15 -25.82 10.78 -26.47
N ILE A 16 -25.99 11.81 -27.30
CA ILE A 16 -24.96 12.81 -27.59
C ILE A 16 -25.02 13.86 -26.48
N PHE A 17 -24.00 13.93 -25.64
CA PHE A 17 -23.79 15.08 -24.73
C PHE A 17 -23.03 16.16 -25.48
N THR A 18 -23.72 17.25 -25.79
CA THR A 18 -23.09 18.49 -26.25
C THR A 18 -22.54 19.27 -25.05
N PHE A 19 -21.22 19.38 -24.98
CA PHE A 19 -20.56 20.34 -24.08
C PHE A 19 -20.73 21.75 -24.62
N VAL A 20 -21.47 22.56 -23.89
CA VAL A 20 -21.45 24.04 -24.04
C VAL A 20 -20.31 24.56 -23.19
N GLY A 21 -19.25 25.01 -23.85
CA GLY A 21 -18.16 25.70 -23.19
C GLY A 21 -18.56 27.13 -22.84
N CYS A 22 -18.51 27.46 -21.56
CA CYS A 22 -18.57 28.86 -21.11
C CYS A 22 -17.15 29.30 -20.76
N SER A 23 -16.58 30.18 -21.59
CA SER A 23 -15.29 30.83 -21.38
C SER A 23 -15.54 32.13 -20.62
N GLU A 24 -15.25 32.18 -19.33
CA GLU A 24 -15.13 33.44 -18.61
C GLU A 24 -13.65 33.82 -18.50
N LYS A 25 -13.30 34.90 -19.23
CA LYS A 25 -12.05 35.62 -19.08
C LYS A 25 -12.15 36.49 -17.82
N GLY A 26 -11.51 36.06 -16.75
CA GLY A 26 -11.25 36.91 -15.59
C GLY A 26 -10.13 37.89 -15.90
N GLN A 27 -10.49 39.17 -16.04
CA GLN A 27 -9.58 40.30 -16.20
C GLN A 27 -8.99 40.64 -14.83
N VAL A 28 -7.66 40.51 -14.68
CA VAL A 28 -6.94 40.99 -13.50
C VAL A 28 -6.67 42.47 -13.67
N SER A 29 -7.37 43.31 -12.91
CA SER A 29 -7.10 44.73 -12.78
C SER A 29 -5.84 44.94 -11.93
N SER A 30 -4.88 45.63 -12.53
CA SER A 30 -3.70 46.18 -11.84
C SER A 30 -4.13 47.42 -11.04
N GLU A 31 -4.18 47.30 -9.73
CA GLU A 31 -4.25 48.48 -8.85
C GLU A 31 -2.83 49.03 -8.62
N SER A 32 -2.62 50.24 -9.05
CA SER A 32 -1.43 51.07 -8.84
C SER A 32 -1.42 51.59 -7.40
N MET A 33 -0.35 51.30 -6.64
CA MET A 33 -0.09 51.94 -5.35
C MET A 33 0.32 53.41 -5.52
N PRO A 34 -0.16 54.31 -4.66
CA PRO A 34 0.18 55.75 -4.74
C PRO A 34 1.63 56.02 -4.25
N ALA A 35 2.32 56.86 -5.00
CA ALA A 35 3.62 57.39 -4.63
C ALA A 35 3.48 58.35 -3.45
N ILE A 36 4.21 58.11 -2.39
CA ILE A 36 4.39 59.03 -1.26
C ILE A 36 5.58 59.94 -1.59
N SER A 37 5.29 61.19 -1.88
CA SER A 37 6.30 62.25 -1.94
C SER A 37 6.62 62.70 -0.53
N VAL A 38 7.87 62.57 -0.10
CA VAL A 38 8.37 63.17 1.13
C VAL A 38 9.23 64.37 0.70
N ASP A 39 8.72 65.58 0.95
CA ASP A 39 9.49 66.84 0.92
C ASP A 39 10.50 66.84 2.07
N VAL A 40 11.78 67.01 1.73
CA VAL A 40 12.84 67.29 2.71
C VAL A 40 13.42 68.67 2.37
N PRO A 41 13.45 69.60 3.31
CA PRO A 41 13.96 70.91 3.07
C PRO A 41 15.48 70.95 2.88
N VAL A 42 15.89 71.72 1.92
CA VAL A 42 17.30 72.04 1.60
C VAL A 42 17.82 72.98 2.64
N ASP A 43 18.80 72.52 3.44
CA ASP A 43 19.62 73.43 4.26
C ASP A 43 21.00 73.56 3.62
N GLU A 44 21.37 74.81 3.37
CA GLU A 44 22.56 75.29 2.72
C GLU A 44 23.74 75.19 3.69
N LEU A 45 24.77 74.40 3.41
CA LEU A 45 26.03 74.43 4.14
C LEU A 45 27.25 74.45 3.23
N GLU A 46 28.06 75.39 3.53
CA GLU A 46 29.30 75.88 2.94
C GLU A 46 30.26 74.82 2.40
N ILE A 47 30.84 75.19 1.24
CA ILE A 47 31.96 74.54 0.60
C ILE A 47 33.26 74.93 1.31
N THR A 48 33.95 73.96 1.92
CA THR A 48 35.40 74.06 2.18
C THR A 48 36.12 73.10 1.26
N GLU A 49 36.91 73.60 0.33
CA GLU A 49 37.85 72.84 -0.49
C GLU A 49 38.96 72.27 0.37
N GLU A 50 39.03 70.96 0.52
CA GLU A 50 40.25 70.21 0.79
C GLU A 50 40.55 69.27 -0.36
N THR A 51 41.60 69.65 -1.14
CA THR A 51 42.16 68.81 -2.19
C THR A 51 42.97 67.68 -1.57
N GLU A 52 42.40 66.49 -1.41
CA GLU A 52 43.18 65.27 -1.32
C GLU A 52 43.08 64.48 -2.64
N SER A 53 44.23 64.36 -3.31
CA SER A 53 44.45 63.53 -4.48
C SER A 53 44.39 62.05 -4.06
N SER A 54 43.24 61.42 -4.12
CA SER A 54 43.07 60.00 -4.07
C SER A 54 43.06 59.43 -5.47
N THR A 55 44.12 58.74 -5.85
CA THR A 55 44.15 57.86 -7.02
C THR A 55 43.02 56.86 -6.93
N PRO A 56 42.17 56.67 -7.95
CA PRO A 56 41.12 55.64 -7.94
C PRO A 56 41.80 54.28 -7.82
N GLU A 57 41.51 53.59 -6.74
CA GLU A 57 41.87 52.15 -6.58
C GLU A 57 41.11 51.36 -7.65
N GLU A 58 41.83 50.70 -8.57
CA GLU A 58 41.32 49.84 -9.59
C GLU A 58 40.47 48.75 -8.92
N PRO A 59 39.21 48.44 -9.36
CA PRO A 59 38.41 47.40 -8.73
C PRO A 59 39.16 46.07 -8.77
N GLN A 60 39.57 45.57 -7.60
CA GLN A 60 40.16 44.24 -7.52
C GLN A 60 39.18 43.22 -8.08
N ALA A 61 39.61 42.48 -9.10
CA ALA A 61 38.86 41.35 -9.62
C ALA A 61 38.52 40.38 -8.45
N PRO A 62 37.28 39.83 -8.41
CA PRO A 62 36.90 38.90 -7.36
C PRO A 62 37.92 37.74 -7.33
N PRO A 63 38.29 37.23 -6.12
CA PRO A 63 39.26 36.17 -5.99
C PRO A 63 38.78 34.94 -6.77
N ILE A 64 39.65 34.38 -7.60
CA ILE A 64 39.40 33.14 -8.34
C ILE A 64 39.11 32.05 -7.29
N PRO A 65 37.98 31.32 -7.39
CA PRO A 65 37.67 30.25 -6.45
C PRO A 65 38.81 29.23 -6.41
N VAL A 66 39.35 28.96 -5.24
CA VAL A 66 40.39 27.96 -5.07
C VAL A 66 39.77 26.58 -5.30
N HIS A 67 40.27 25.82 -6.24
CA HIS A 67 39.85 24.45 -6.47
C HIS A 67 40.46 23.54 -5.39
N ILE A 68 39.60 22.84 -4.63
CA ILE A 68 39.99 21.84 -3.65
C ILE A 68 39.68 20.47 -4.28
N GLY A 69 40.74 19.73 -4.64
CA GLY A 69 40.62 18.43 -5.30
C GLY A 69 40.23 17.30 -4.33
N VAL A 70 39.65 16.23 -4.87
CA VAL A 70 39.40 14.98 -4.13
C VAL A 70 40.68 14.20 -3.97
N GLU A 71 41.09 13.85 -2.74
CA GLU A 71 42.28 13.05 -2.45
C GLU A 71 41.95 11.56 -2.31
N ARG A 72 40.80 11.21 -1.72
CA ARG A 72 40.38 9.83 -1.48
C ARG A 72 38.87 9.71 -1.34
N ILE A 73 38.36 8.48 -1.57
CA ILE A 73 36.96 8.09 -1.34
C ILE A 73 36.90 7.04 -0.23
N THR A 74 35.89 7.13 0.63
CA THR A 74 35.53 6.11 1.63
C THR A 74 34.05 5.75 1.50
N LEU A 75 33.73 4.52 1.89
CA LEU A 75 32.37 3.98 1.87
C LEU A 75 31.94 3.57 3.27
N ASP A 76 30.64 3.63 3.57
CA ASP A 76 30.07 3.06 4.80
C ASP A 76 30.14 1.52 4.80
N LYS A 77 30.17 0.89 3.61
CA LYS A 77 30.31 -0.56 3.41
C LYS A 77 31.10 -0.88 2.14
N TYR A 78 31.99 -1.84 2.24
CA TYR A 78 32.83 -2.33 1.15
C TYR A 78 32.40 -3.69 0.60
N SER A 79 31.32 -4.25 1.14
CA SER A 79 30.68 -5.46 0.64
C SER A 79 29.16 -5.33 0.75
N VAL A 80 28.45 -5.85 -0.25
CA VAL A 80 27.00 -5.84 -0.37
C VAL A 80 26.54 -7.21 -0.83
N THR A 81 25.57 -7.79 -0.11
CA THR A 81 24.84 -8.98 -0.56
C THR A 81 23.41 -8.59 -0.87
N VAL A 82 22.99 -8.79 -2.11
CA VAL A 82 21.63 -8.51 -2.57
C VAL A 82 21.01 -9.76 -3.18
N VAL A 83 19.69 -9.90 -2.99
CA VAL A 83 18.91 -10.91 -3.71
C VAL A 83 18.71 -10.44 -5.15
N GLN A 84 18.69 -11.35 -6.12
CA GLN A 84 18.38 -11.05 -7.52
C GLN A 84 17.09 -10.21 -7.63
N GLY A 85 17.15 -9.08 -8.36
CA GLY A 85 16.08 -8.09 -8.47
C GLY A 85 16.04 -7.04 -7.36
N SER A 86 16.76 -7.24 -6.25
CA SER A 86 16.84 -6.29 -5.14
C SER A 86 17.93 -5.25 -5.35
N LYS A 87 17.90 -4.20 -4.52
CA LYS A 87 18.79 -3.05 -4.64
C LYS A 87 19.42 -2.72 -3.30
N ASP A 88 20.64 -2.18 -3.37
CA ASP A 88 21.36 -1.57 -2.24
C ASP A 88 22.10 -0.33 -2.71
N MET A 89 22.54 0.52 -1.78
CA MET A 89 23.27 1.74 -2.10
C MET A 89 24.27 2.04 -0.98
N PRO A 90 25.58 1.91 -1.22
CA PRO A 90 26.60 2.36 -0.27
C PRO A 90 26.61 3.88 -0.19
N ILE A 91 26.98 4.42 0.99
CA ILE A 91 27.15 5.84 1.19
C ILE A 91 28.60 6.22 0.92
N VAL A 92 28.79 7.17 0.00
CA VAL A 92 30.10 7.68 -0.40
C VAL A 92 30.48 8.89 0.43
N THR A 93 31.71 8.95 0.87
CA THR A 93 32.33 10.16 1.46
C THR A 93 33.62 10.49 0.72
N MET A 94 33.66 11.68 0.12
CA MET A 94 34.86 12.22 -0.52
C MET A 94 35.65 13.05 0.48
N HIS A 95 36.97 12.95 0.41
CA HIS A 95 37.90 13.66 1.27
C HIS A 95 38.89 14.50 0.43
N PRO A 96 39.16 15.75 0.83
CA PRO A 96 38.55 16.44 1.98
C PRO A 96 37.04 16.69 1.75
N THR A 97 36.27 16.86 2.84
CA THR A 97 34.80 16.98 2.77
C THR A 97 34.31 18.29 2.12
N ASP A 98 35.19 19.25 1.95
CA ASP A 98 34.98 20.53 1.28
C ASP A 98 35.53 20.53 -0.17
N ALA A 99 35.88 19.35 -0.73
CA ALA A 99 36.26 19.21 -2.13
C ALA A 99 35.24 19.88 -3.07
N THR A 100 35.77 20.63 -4.06
CA THR A 100 34.97 21.53 -4.92
C THR A 100 34.07 20.74 -5.87
N ASN A 101 34.56 19.63 -6.43
CA ASN A 101 33.81 18.75 -7.33
C ASN A 101 33.67 17.36 -6.71
N LYS A 102 32.46 16.98 -6.31
CA LYS A 102 32.12 15.68 -5.72
C LYS A 102 31.33 14.78 -6.65
N ALA A 103 31.43 15.00 -7.97
CA ALA A 103 30.77 14.15 -8.94
C ALA A 103 31.40 12.74 -8.93
N GLU A 104 30.53 11.72 -8.95
CA GLU A 104 30.86 10.30 -8.86
C GLU A 104 30.71 9.63 -10.23
N ILE A 105 31.64 8.73 -10.53
CA ILE A 105 31.59 7.85 -11.71
C ILE A 105 31.53 6.41 -11.19
N TRP A 106 30.38 5.75 -11.45
CA TRP A 106 30.14 4.38 -11.02
C TRP A 106 30.26 3.40 -12.17
N THR A 107 30.94 2.28 -11.94
CA THR A 107 31.10 1.20 -12.91
C THR A 107 30.93 -0.16 -12.24
N SER A 108 30.42 -1.13 -12.98
CA SER A 108 30.37 -2.54 -12.56
C SER A 108 31.36 -3.35 -13.44
N SER A 109 32.09 -4.26 -12.82
CA SER A 109 32.99 -5.18 -13.51
C SER A 109 32.24 -6.24 -14.33
N ASP A 110 30.97 -6.53 -13.95
CA ASP A 110 30.07 -7.44 -14.67
C ASP A 110 28.60 -7.02 -14.50
N THR A 111 28.06 -6.42 -15.55
CA THR A 111 26.66 -5.94 -15.56
C THR A 111 25.63 -7.08 -15.70
N ALA A 112 26.05 -8.31 -16.04
CA ALA A 112 25.19 -9.48 -16.01
C ALA A 112 24.95 -9.98 -14.58
N ILE A 113 25.86 -9.67 -13.63
CA ILE A 113 25.72 -9.99 -12.21
C ILE A 113 25.08 -8.83 -11.46
N ALA A 114 25.64 -7.62 -11.58
CA ALA A 114 25.05 -6.43 -10.95
C ALA A 114 25.23 -5.18 -11.80
N THR A 115 24.24 -4.33 -11.85
CA THR A 115 24.31 -2.99 -12.43
C THR A 115 24.39 -1.93 -11.35
N VAL A 116 24.96 -0.77 -11.67
CA VAL A 116 24.99 0.41 -10.82
C VAL A 116 24.56 1.63 -11.63
N ASN A 117 23.81 2.55 -11.03
CA ASN A 117 23.41 3.80 -11.67
C ASN A 117 24.33 4.97 -11.23
N SER A 118 24.08 6.15 -11.79
CA SER A 118 24.87 7.36 -11.54
C SER A 118 24.85 7.88 -10.09
N ILE A 119 23.93 7.40 -9.26
CA ILE A 119 23.85 7.76 -7.83
C ILE A 119 24.32 6.61 -6.90
N GLY A 120 25.05 5.62 -7.43
CA GLY A 120 25.58 4.52 -6.64
C GLY A 120 24.59 3.42 -6.26
N ARG A 121 23.36 3.43 -6.83
CA ARG A 121 22.39 2.36 -6.54
C ARG A 121 22.74 1.10 -7.31
N ILE A 122 23.15 0.07 -6.60
CA ILE A 122 23.46 -1.27 -7.08
C ILE A 122 22.17 -2.07 -7.20
N THR A 123 21.99 -2.78 -8.33
CA THR A 123 20.86 -3.70 -8.57
C THR A 123 21.41 -5.07 -8.90
N GLY A 124 20.99 -6.12 -8.17
CA GLY A 124 21.32 -7.52 -8.48
C GLY A 124 20.59 -7.98 -9.74
N VAL A 125 21.32 -8.46 -10.75
CA VAL A 125 20.76 -8.92 -12.04
C VAL A 125 20.82 -10.45 -12.14
N GLY A 126 22.01 -11.04 -12.01
CA GLY A 126 22.23 -12.48 -12.08
C GLY A 126 23.01 -12.98 -10.86
N VAL A 127 22.83 -14.25 -10.54
CA VAL A 127 23.53 -14.89 -9.39
C VAL A 127 25.03 -14.94 -9.66
N GLY A 128 25.82 -14.50 -8.68
CA GLY A 128 27.29 -14.46 -8.79
C GLY A 128 27.90 -13.36 -7.95
N SER A 129 29.17 -13.05 -8.20
CA SER A 129 29.86 -11.96 -7.53
C SER A 129 30.61 -11.09 -8.55
N CYS A 130 30.61 -9.78 -8.34
CA CYS A 130 31.31 -8.79 -9.13
C CYS A 130 31.82 -7.65 -8.25
N THR A 131 32.59 -6.75 -8.81
CA THR A 131 33.04 -5.53 -8.15
C THR A 131 32.32 -4.33 -8.75
N VAL A 132 31.79 -3.45 -7.90
CA VAL A 132 31.30 -2.13 -8.28
C VAL A 132 32.31 -1.10 -7.79
N THR A 133 32.78 -0.24 -8.67
CA THR A 133 33.79 0.79 -8.38
C THR A 133 33.15 2.17 -8.46
N VAL A 134 33.39 3.01 -7.45
CA VAL A 134 33.14 4.46 -7.51
C VAL A 134 34.48 5.18 -7.68
N ARG A 135 34.52 6.13 -8.62
CA ARG A 135 35.68 7.03 -8.87
C ARG A 135 35.25 8.47 -8.76
N SER A 136 36.14 9.32 -8.30
CA SER A 136 35.95 10.76 -8.41
C SER A 136 36.06 11.21 -9.86
N ALA A 137 35.12 12.05 -10.30
CA ALA A 137 35.25 12.71 -11.61
C ALA A 137 36.34 13.80 -11.61
N ASP A 138 36.73 14.28 -10.45
CA ASP A 138 37.76 15.28 -10.24
C ASP A 138 39.16 14.68 -10.24
N ASN A 139 39.32 13.54 -9.57
CA ASN A 139 40.59 12.80 -9.46
C ASN A 139 40.32 11.31 -9.71
N PRO A 140 40.62 10.77 -10.91
CA PRO A 140 40.40 9.36 -11.23
C PRO A 140 41.21 8.36 -10.39
N ASP A 141 42.28 8.79 -9.74
CA ASP A 141 43.09 7.95 -8.85
C ASP A 141 42.43 7.79 -7.46
N ALA A 142 41.49 8.67 -7.12
CA ALA A 142 40.64 8.53 -5.94
C ALA A 142 39.44 7.63 -6.28
N PHE A 143 39.46 6.37 -5.79
CA PHE A 143 38.40 5.40 -6.01
C PHE A 143 38.18 4.51 -4.78
N ALA A 144 37.06 3.80 -4.76
CA ALA A 144 36.76 2.72 -3.82
C ALA A 144 35.95 1.61 -4.49
N ASP A 145 36.20 0.37 -4.06
CA ASP A 145 35.55 -0.82 -4.57
C ASP A 145 34.53 -1.38 -3.56
N VAL A 146 33.41 -1.87 -4.08
CA VAL A 146 32.39 -2.62 -3.34
C VAL A 146 32.34 -4.03 -3.91
N SER A 147 32.61 -5.03 -3.09
CA SER A 147 32.38 -6.43 -3.42
C SER A 147 30.88 -6.72 -3.39
N VAL A 148 30.28 -7.07 -4.52
CA VAL A 148 28.85 -7.36 -4.64
C VAL A 148 28.63 -8.85 -4.84
N THR A 149 27.81 -9.45 -3.98
CA THR A 149 27.34 -10.82 -4.14
C THR A 149 25.84 -10.81 -4.38
N VAL A 150 25.40 -11.41 -5.47
CA VAL A 150 23.98 -11.56 -5.82
C VAL A 150 23.57 -13.01 -5.53
N THR A 151 22.60 -13.18 -4.63
CA THR A 151 22.00 -14.47 -4.30
C THR A 151 20.72 -14.70 -5.10
N PRO A 152 20.33 -15.97 -5.35
CA PRO A 152 19.11 -16.26 -6.09
C PRO A 152 17.87 -15.74 -5.34
N TYR A 153 16.89 -15.23 -6.09
CA TYR A 153 15.56 -15.04 -5.56
C TYR A 153 14.88 -16.41 -5.41
N ILE A 154 14.55 -16.77 -4.17
CA ILE A 154 13.75 -17.96 -3.88
C ILE A 154 12.33 -17.47 -3.64
N ALA A 155 11.41 -17.79 -4.55
CA ALA A 155 10.00 -17.47 -4.36
C ALA A 155 9.49 -18.18 -3.09
N PRO A 156 8.71 -17.50 -2.23
CA PRO A 156 8.04 -18.16 -1.13
C PRO A 156 7.19 -19.33 -1.64
N VAL A 157 7.24 -20.47 -0.94
CA VAL A 157 6.33 -21.58 -1.23
C VAL A 157 4.92 -21.12 -0.84
N GLU A 158 4.02 -21.03 -1.84
CA GLU A 158 2.63 -20.69 -1.58
C GLU A 158 1.95 -21.84 -0.81
N PRO A 159 1.15 -21.56 0.22
CA PRO A 159 0.36 -22.59 0.90
C PRO A 159 -0.70 -23.13 -0.06
N GLU A 160 -1.14 -24.36 0.16
CA GLU A 160 -2.31 -24.90 -0.51
C GLU A 160 -3.59 -24.52 0.25
N ALA A 161 -4.70 -24.36 -0.48
CA ALA A 161 -6.01 -24.12 0.13
C ALA A 161 -6.46 -25.39 0.89
N THR A 162 -6.79 -25.24 2.18
CA THR A 162 -7.16 -26.35 3.05
C THR A 162 -8.68 -26.57 3.04
N TYR A 163 -9.09 -27.81 2.83
CA TYR A 163 -10.49 -28.26 2.93
C TYR A 163 -10.62 -29.28 4.05
N ILE A 164 -11.58 -29.08 4.95
CA ILE A 164 -11.91 -30.00 6.04
C ILE A 164 -13.38 -30.37 5.93
N ASN A 165 -13.68 -31.65 5.78
CA ASN A 165 -15.03 -32.15 5.51
C ASN A 165 -15.72 -31.44 4.31
N GLY A 166 -14.93 -31.09 3.27
CA GLY A 166 -15.42 -30.37 2.09
C GLY A 166 -15.57 -28.85 2.27
N ILE A 167 -15.31 -28.32 3.47
CA ILE A 167 -15.40 -26.89 3.79
C ILE A 167 -14.03 -26.24 3.56
N LEU A 168 -13.95 -25.24 2.71
CA LEU A 168 -12.75 -24.41 2.53
C LEU A 168 -12.48 -23.59 3.81
N ILE A 169 -11.31 -23.73 4.38
CA ILE A 169 -10.91 -23.02 5.60
C ILE A 169 -9.94 -21.87 5.27
N ALA A 170 -10.22 -20.73 5.83
CA ALA A 170 -9.30 -19.59 5.89
C ALA A 170 -9.37 -19.00 7.30
N ASN A 171 -8.35 -19.22 8.11
CA ASN A 171 -8.24 -18.65 9.45
C ASN A 171 -6.76 -18.45 9.82
N LYS A 172 -6.45 -18.14 11.05
CA LYS A 172 -5.06 -17.87 11.47
C LYS A 172 -4.11 -19.04 11.29
N THR A 173 -4.60 -20.29 11.34
CA THR A 173 -3.77 -21.49 11.13
C THR A 173 -3.68 -21.88 9.66
N TYR A 174 -4.76 -21.72 8.91
CA TYR A 174 -4.91 -22.23 7.55
C TYR A 174 -4.97 -21.07 6.54
N PRO A 175 -3.84 -20.69 5.94
CA PRO A 175 -3.80 -19.64 4.93
C PRO A 175 -4.28 -20.12 3.56
N LEU A 176 -4.72 -19.18 2.74
CA LEU A 176 -4.93 -19.34 1.31
C LEU A 176 -3.70 -18.85 0.53
N PRO A 177 -3.41 -19.42 -0.64
CA PRO A 177 -2.35 -18.90 -1.51
C PRO A 177 -2.62 -17.45 -1.92
N SER A 178 -1.55 -16.70 -2.18
CA SER A 178 -1.66 -15.30 -2.61
C SER A 178 -2.37 -15.15 -3.96
N THR A 179 -2.32 -16.22 -4.75
CA THR A 179 -2.97 -16.34 -6.08
C THR A 179 -4.44 -16.75 -6.01
N TYR A 180 -4.96 -17.15 -4.84
CA TYR A 180 -6.36 -17.55 -4.69
C TYR A 180 -7.26 -16.32 -4.80
N ASN A 181 -7.97 -16.20 -5.94
CA ASN A 181 -8.71 -14.99 -6.30
C ASN A 181 -10.03 -15.32 -7.06
N PRO A 182 -10.97 -16.03 -6.41
CA PRO A 182 -12.20 -16.50 -7.07
C PRO A 182 -13.24 -15.40 -7.34
N GLY A 183 -13.14 -14.25 -6.66
CA GLY A 183 -14.21 -13.26 -6.59
C GLY A 183 -15.30 -13.69 -5.59
N VAL A 184 -16.47 -13.06 -5.65
CA VAL A 184 -17.64 -13.45 -4.84
C VAL A 184 -18.21 -14.77 -5.39
N ASP A 185 -18.43 -15.75 -4.51
CA ASP A 185 -19.04 -17.03 -4.90
C ASP A 185 -20.50 -16.81 -5.34
N PRO A 186 -20.91 -17.27 -6.53
CA PRO A 186 -22.25 -17.04 -7.06
C PRO A 186 -23.36 -17.67 -6.22
N THR A 187 -23.09 -18.86 -5.62
CA THR A 187 -24.07 -19.56 -4.78
C THR A 187 -24.27 -18.84 -3.47
N ALA A 188 -23.19 -18.44 -2.83
CA ALA A 188 -23.24 -17.63 -1.62
C ALA A 188 -23.92 -16.28 -1.86
N ASN A 189 -23.68 -15.64 -3.03
CA ASN A 189 -24.33 -14.39 -3.37
C ASN A 189 -25.84 -14.57 -3.60
N ALA A 190 -26.28 -15.64 -4.24
CA ALA A 190 -27.71 -15.95 -4.43
C ALA A 190 -28.41 -16.15 -3.07
N ALA A 191 -27.83 -16.98 -2.19
CA ALA A 191 -28.31 -17.19 -0.83
C ALA A 191 -28.38 -15.90 0.00
N LEU A 192 -27.42 -14.98 -0.21
CA LEU A 192 -27.39 -13.67 0.44
C LEU A 192 -28.56 -12.79 -0.01
N GLN A 193 -28.96 -12.83 -1.27
CA GLN A 193 -30.13 -12.09 -1.76
C GLN A 193 -31.43 -12.64 -1.15
N GLU A 194 -31.56 -13.97 -0.99
CA GLU A 194 -32.69 -14.58 -0.31
C GLU A 194 -32.75 -14.17 1.17
N LEU A 195 -31.61 -14.16 1.87
CA LEU A 195 -31.48 -13.68 3.24
C LEU A 195 -31.96 -12.21 3.36
N PHE A 196 -31.54 -11.34 2.44
CA PHE A 196 -31.93 -9.93 2.45
C PHE A 196 -33.42 -9.74 2.17
N ALA A 197 -33.99 -10.51 1.23
CA ALA A 197 -35.42 -10.47 0.95
C ALA A 197 -36.26 -10.88 2.17
N ALA A 198 -35.81 -11.88 2.91
CA ALA A 198 -36.49 -12.32 4.14
C ALA A 198 -36.40 -11.26 5.26
N ALA A 199 -35.23 -10.66 5.45
CA ALA A 199 -35.09 -9.56 6.42
C ALA A 199 -35.97 -8.36 6.07
N GLN A 200 -36.06 -8.03 4.79
CA GLN A 200 -36.93 -6.95 4.29
C GLN A 200 -38.39 -7.25 4.52
N ALA A 201 -38.85 -8.49 4.38
CA ALA A 201 -40.20 -8.91 4.68
C ALA A 201 -40.54 -8.73 6.18
N ASP A 202 -39.55 -8.85 7.06
CA ASP A 202 -39.65 -8.60 8.50
C ASP A 202 -39.41 -7.11 8.87
N GLY A 203 -39.33 -6.21 7.85
CA GLY A 203 -39.19 -4.77 8.03
C GLY A 203 -37.76 -4.30 8.35
N LEU A 204 -36.74 -5.14 8.12
CA LEU A 204 -35.33 -4.86 8.38
C LEU A 204 -34.56 -4.62 7.08
N ASN A 205 -33.55 -3.76 7.12
CA ASN A 205 -32.73 -3.45 5.96
C ASN A 205 -31.31 -3.98 6.13
N LEU A 206 -31.00 -5.07 5.42
CA LEU A 206 -29.65 -5.63 5.37
C LEU A 206 -28.99 -5.30 4.03
N PHE A 207 -27.69 -4.98 4.07
CA PHE A 207 -26.88 -4.75 2.87
C PHE A 207 -25.42 -5.16 3.09
N VAL A 208 -24.70 -5.44 2.00
CA VAL A 208 -23.27 -5.77 2.06
C VAL A 208 -22.45 -4.52 2.32
N LYS A 209 -21.67 -4.52 3.38
CA LYS A 209 -20.63 -3.51 3.68
C LYS A 209 -19.30 -3.88 3.05
N SER A 210 -18.95 -5.18 3.11
CA SER A 210 -17.72 -5.75 2.54
C SER A 210 -17.99 -7.18 2.10
N GLY A 211 -17.55 -7.53 0.89
CA GLY A 211 -17.62 -8.89 0.35
C GLY A 211 -16.23 -9.43 0.07
N PHE A 212 -16.02 -9.98 -1.15
CA PHE A 212 -14.72 -10.49 -1.56
C PHE A 212 -13.60 -9.46 -1.39
N ARG A 213 -12.44 -9.94 -0.91
CA ARG A 213 -11.24 -9.14 -0.72
C ARG A 213 -10.01 -9.92 -1.12
N SER A 214 -9.28 -9.46 -2.14
CA SER A 214 -8.06 -10.12 -2.61
C SER A 214 -6.94 -10.13 -1.55
N TYR A 215 -5.97 -11.02 -1.71
CA TYR A 215 -4.76 -11.08 -0.87
C TYR A 215 -4.07 -9.71 -0.74
N SER A 216 -3.84 -9.02 -1.86
CA SER A 216 -3.16 -7.73 -1.87
C SER A 216 -3.95 -6.62 -1.17
N THR A 217 -5.27 -6.62 -1.32
CA THR A 217 -6.16 -5.67 -0.64
C THR A 217 -6.15 -5.94 0.87
N GLN A 218 -6.22 -7.22 1.29
CA GLN A 218 -6.13 -7.60 2.69
C GLN A 218 -4.77 -7.21 3.30
N LYS A 219 -3.67 -7.43 2.57
CA LYS A 219 -2.33 -7.01 3.00
C LYS A 219 -2.28 -5.51 3.28
N SER A 220 -2.75 -4.69 2.33
CA SER A 220 -2.75 -3.24 2.48
C SER A 220 -3.62 -2.76 3.64
N LEU A 221 -4.75 -3.43 3.89
CA LEU A 221 -5.65 -3.13 5.00
C LEU A 221 -5.01 -3.48 6.35
N TYR A 222 -4.45 -4.68 6.46
CA TYR A 222 -3.78 -5.15 7.68
C TYR A 222 -2.57 -4.28 8.03
N ASP A 223 -1.73 -3.94 7.04
CA ASP A 223 -0.56 -3.06 7.24
C ASP A 223 -0.96 -1.67 7.80
N LYS A 224 -2.12 -1.13 7.37
CA LYS A 224 -2.66 0.12 7.92
C LYS A 224 -3.07 -0.03 9.38
N TYR A 225 -3.69 -1.16 9.75
CA TYR A 225 -4.09 -1.44 11.13
C TYR A 225 -2.87 -1.65 12.02
N VAL A 226 -1.86 -2.40 11.56
CA VAL A 226 -0.60 -2.58 12.29
C VAL A 226 0.10 -1.24 12.54
N LYS A 227 0.11 -0.36 11.53
CA LYS A 227 0.68 0.99 11.69
C LYS A 227 -0.05 1.84 12.71
N ARG A 228 -1.37 1.70 12.83
CA ARG A 228 -2.22 2.46 13.74
C ARG A 228 -2.20 1.92 15.17
N ASP A 229 -2.34 0.60 15.34
CA ASP A 229 -2.69 -0.04 16.62
C ASP A 229 -1.62 -1.04 17.10
N GLY A 230 -0.63 -1.37 16.26
CA GLY A 230 0.32 -2.45 16.49
C GLY A 230 -0.22 -3.82 16.10
N ALA A 231 0.69 -4.77 15.82
CA ALA A 231 0.34 -6.10 15.28
C ALA A 231 -0.56 -6.90 16.25
N ALA A 232 -0.24 -6.90 17.55
CA ALA A 232 -1.01 -7.67 18.54
C ALA A 232 -2.47 -7.21 18.66
N ALA A 233 -2.73 -5.91 18.54
CA ALA A 233 -4.09 -5.39 18.53
C ALA A 233 -4.79 -5.65 17.20
N ALA A 234 -4.10 -5.43 16.07
CA ALA A 234 -4.63 -5.67 14.74
C ALA A 234 -5.05 -7.13 14.52
N ASP A 235 -4.27 -8.07 15.01
CA ASP A 235 -4.57 -9.53 14.91
C ASP A 235 -5.92 -9.92 15.55
N ARG A 236 -6.44 -9.14 16.49
CA ARG A 236 -7.71 -9.46 17.17
C ARG A 236 -8.96 -9.16 16.33
N TYR A 237 -8.85 -8.28 15.33
CA TYR A 237 -10.01 -7.83 14.53
C TYR A 237 -9.74 -7.79 13.03
N SER A 238 -8.53 -8.14 12.58
CA SER A 238 -8.18 -8.18 11.15
C SER A 238 -7.24 -9.34 10.87
N ALA A 239 -7.53 -10.08 9.82
CA ALA A 239 -6.67 -11.17 9.36
C ALA A 239 -5.40 -10.65 8.67
N ARG A 240 -4.28 -11.37 8.84
CA ARG A 240 -3.11 -11.21 7.97
C ARG A 240 -3.46 -11.63 6.55
N ALA A 241 -2.71 -11.16 5.56
CA ALA A 241 -2.92 -11.54 4.16
C ALA A 241 -2.83 -13.07 3.99
N GLY A 242 -3.76 -13.65 3.23
CA GLY A 242 -3.93 -15.08 3.09
C GLY A 242 -4.84 -15.73 4.15
N HIS A 243 -5.06 -15.10 5.29
CA HIS A 243 -5.82 -15.67 6.41
C HIS A 243 -7.25 -15.11 6.54
N SER A 244 -7.69 -14.29 5.60
CA SER A 244 -9.01 -13.67 5.62
C SER A 244 -10.04 -14.53 4.92
N GLU A 245 -11.19 -14.80 5.56
CA GLU A 245 -12.32 -15.47 4.91
C GLU A 245 -12.91 -14.67 3.73
N HIS A 246 -12.77 -13.35 3.71
CA HIS A 246 -13.18 -12.55 2.55
C HIS A 246 -12.45 -12.96 1.26
N GLN A 247 -11.25 -13.54 1.36
CA GLN A 247 -10.52 -14.06 0.19
C GLN A 247 -11.16 -15.31 -0.40
N THR A 248 -11.99 -16.04 0.38
CA THR A 248 -12.72 -17.22 -0.13
C THR A 248 -13.85 -16.85 -1.08
N GLY A 249 -14.36 -15.60 -1.04
CA GLY A 249 -15.59 -15.19 -1.70
C GLY A 249 -16.88 -15.66 -1.02
N LEU A 250 -16.76 -16.33 0.13
CA LEU A 250 -17.87 -16.94 0.90
C LEU A 250 -18.22 -16.15 2.18
N ALA A 251 -17.51 -15.06 2.47
CA ALA A 251 -17.75 -14.25 3.67
C ALA A 251 -18.17 -12.83 3.32
N PHE A 252 -19.08 -12.28 4.13
CA PHE A 252 -19.63 -10.95 3.94
C PHE A 252 -19.77 -10.24 5.28
N ASP A 253 -19.43 -8.93 5.28
CA ASP A 253 -19.77 -8.03 6.38
C ASP A 253 -21.09 -7.31 6.07
N ILE A 254 -22.02 -7.36 6.99
CA ILE A 254 -23.38 -6.84 6.86
C ILE A 254 -23.53 -5.52 7.61
N ASN A 255 -24.13 -4.54 6.97
CA ASN A 255 -24.46 -3.20 7.48
C ASN A 255 -23.24 -2.43 8.01
N LYS A 256 -22.75 -2.72 9.21
CA LYS A 256 -21.63 -2.02 9.87
C LYS A 256 -20.61 -3.02 10.40
N ALA A 257 -19.41 -3.02 9.87
CA ALA A 257 -18.27 -3.75 10.43
C ALA A 257 -17.71 -3.02 11.67
N HIS A 258 -18.52 -2.92 12.71
CA HIS A 258 -18.21 -2.22 13.96
C HIS A 258 -19.08 -2.73 15.10
N SER A 259 -18.54 -2.75 16.33
CA SER A 259 -19.23 -3.24 17.54
C SER A 259 -20.60 -2.57 17.81
N SER A 260 -20.83 -1.36 17.32
CA SER A 260 -22.12 -0.69 17.40
C SER A 260 -23.25 -1.37 16.61
N PHE A 261 -22.94 -2.38 15.80
CA PHE A 261 -23.95 -3.21 15.14
C PHE A 261 -24.56 -4.23 16.11
N ALA A 262 -23.79 -4.67 17.11
CA ALA A 262 -24.28 -5.58 18.14
C ALA A 262 -25.52 -4.99 18.85
N GLY A 263 -26.54 -5.84 19.05
CA GLY A 263 -27.78 -5.46 19.69
C GLY A 263 -28.76 -4.65 18.83
N SER A 264 -28.39 -4.28 17.59
CA SER A 264 -29.38 -3.71 16.66
C SER A 264 -30.42 -4.76 16.25
N PRO A 265 -31.65 -4.35 15.88
CA PRO A 265 -32.69 -5.27 15.40
C PRO A 265 -32.16 -6.16 14.24
N GLU A 266 -31.36 -5.58 13.32
CA GLU A 266 -30.77 -6.30 12.20
C GLU A 266 -29.75 -7.35 12.65
N ALA A 267 -28.88 -7.04 13.63
CA ALA A 267 -27.91 -7.99 14.14
C ALA A 267 -28.58 -9.16 14.89
N ILE A 268 -29.60 -8.87 15.69
CA ILE A 268 -30.38 -9.88 16.41
C ILE A 268 -31.10 -10.80 15.43
N TRP A 269 -31.75 -10.23 14.41
CA TRP A 269 -32.44 -10.99 13.38
C TRP A 269 -31.45 -11.84 12.56
N LEU A 270 -30.30 -11.26 12.17
CA LEU A 270 -29.26 -11.94 11.42
C LEU A 270 -28.74 -13.16 12.18
N ALA A 271 -28.42 -13.02 13.45
CA ALA A 271 -27.95 -14.12 14.30
C ALA A 271 -28.99 -15.26 14.43
N ALA A 272 -30.29 -14.92 14.48
CA ALA A 272 -31.37 -15.88 14.62
C ALA A 272 -31.80 -16.56 13.32
N ASN A 273 -31.46 -16.02 12.16
CA ASN A 273 -32.03 -16.45 10.88
C ASN A 273 -31.00 -16.83 9.80
N CYS A 274 -29.74 -16.33 9.84
CA CYS A 274 -28.78 -16.49 8.75
C CYS A 274 -28.49 -17.96 8.40
N TYR A 275 -28.55 -18.88 9.36
CA TYR A 275 -28.32 -20.31 9.14
C TYR A 275 -29.35 -20.95 8.19
N LYS A 276 -30.58 -20.43 8.16
CA LYS A 276 -31.66 -20.91 7.24
C LYS A 276 -31.33 -20.67 5.77
N TYR A 277 -30.41 -19.71 5.52
CA TYR A 277 -29.92 -19.32 4.20
C TYR A 277 -28.48 -19.76 3.95
N GLY A 278 -27.97 -20.68 4.79
CA GLY A 278 -26.65 -21.27 4.64
C GLY A 278 -25.49 -20.46 5.23
N PHE A 279 -25.76 -19.43 6.04
CA PHE A 279 -24.72 -18.64 6.69
C PHE A 279 -24.63 -18.91 8.18
N ILE A 280 -23.45 -18.68 8.76
CA ILE A 280 -23.24 -18.63 10.21
C ILE A 280 -22.70 -17.27 10.61
N ILE A 281 -22.97 -16.85 11.87
CA ILE A 281 -22.16 -15.78 12.50
C ILE A 281 -20.78 -16.38 12.75
N ARG A 282 -19.78 -15.90 12.05
CA ARG A 282 -18.48 -16.55 12.00
C ARG A 282 -17.66 -16.45 13.28
N TYR A 283 -17.73 -15.28 13.93
CA TYR A 283 -17.02 -14.97 15.16
C TYR A 283 -18.02 -14.63 16.28
N PRO A 284 -18.65 -15.65 16.89
CA PRO A 284 -19.70 -15.45 17.88
C PRO A 284 -19.13 -14.94 19.22
N GLU A 285 -20.01 -14.36 20.03
CA GLU A 285 -19.65 -13.82 21.34
C GLU A 285 -19.08 -14.91 22.27
N GLY A 286 -18.04 -14.56 23.03
CA GLY A 286 -17.37 -15.46 23.96
C GLY A 286 -16.42 -16.49 23.32
N LYS A 287 -16.21 -16.48 21.99
CA LYS A 287 -15.37 -17.45 21.28
C LYS A 287 -14.03 -16.89 20.80
N GLU A 288 -13.61 -15.70 21.23
CA GLU A 288 -12.35 -15.06 20.80
C GLU A 288 -11.13 -15.96 21.05
N ALA A 289 -11.05 -16.65 22.19
CA ALA A 289 -9.93 -17.52 22.50
C ALA A 289 -9.80 -18.72 21.54
N ILE A 290 -10.87 -19.09 20.84
CA ILE A 290 -10.92 -20.24 19.92
C ILE A 290 -10.78 -19.78 18.49
N THR A 291 -11.57 -18.78 18.08
CA THR A 291 -11.57 -18.24 16.71
C THR A 291 -10.37 -17.33 16.43
N GLY A 292 -9.79 -16.75 17.49
CA GLY A 292 -8.73 -15.76 17.40
C GLY A 292 -9.22 -14.34 17.06
N TYR A 293 -10.55 -14.11 16.95
CA TYR A 293 -11.17 -12.83 16.63
C TYR A 293 -12.20 -12.43 17.67
N ILE A 294 -12.32 -11.13 17.91
CA ILE A 294 -13.37 -10.55 18.75
C ILE A 294 -14.75 -10.90 18.19
N TYR A 295 -15.80 -10.68 18.98
CA TYR A 295 -17.18 -10.83 18.50
C TYR A 295 -17.47 -9.89 17.32
N GLU A 296 -17.88 -10.47 16.18
CA GLU A 296 -18.22 -9.78 14.95
C GLU A 296 -19.64 -10.15 14.49
N PRO A 297 -20.71 -9.51 15.03
CA PRO A 297 -22.08 -9.81 14.67
C PRO A 297 -22.44 -9.51 13.21
N TRP A 298 -21.58 -8.76 12.51
CA TRP A 298 -21.73 -8.41 11.09
C TRP A 298 -21.11 -9.43 10.15
N HIS A 299 -20.12 -10.21 10.60
CA HIS A 299 -19.36 -11.11 9.75
C HIS A 299 -20.05 -12.45 9.63
N ILE A 300 -20.59 -12.74 8.43
CA ILE A 300 -21.24 -14.02 8.13
C ILE A 300 -20.43 -14.83 7.12
N ARG A 301 -20.44 -16.15 7.32
CA ARG A 301 -19.76 -17.11 6.45
C ARG A 301 -20.76 -18.11 5.87
N TYR A 302 -20.74 -18.28 4.52
CA TYR A 302 -21.53 -19.27 3.81
C TYR A 302 -20.91 -20.67 3.92
N LEU A 303 -21.74 -21.65 4.30
CA LEU A 303 -21.39 -23.08 4.42
C LEU A 303 -22.40 -24.00 3.70
N GLY A 304 -23.46 -23.42 3.11
CA GLY A 304 -24.65 -24.16 2.70
C GLY A 304 -25.63 -24.41 3.84
N VAL A 305 -26.90 -24.58 3.53
CA VAL A 305 -28.00 -24.63 4.50
C VAL A 305 -27.83 -25.78 5.51
N GLU A 306 -27.48 -26.97 5.03
CA GLU A 306 -27.30 -28.16 5.87
C GLU A 306 -26.21 -27.93 6.93
N THR A 307 -25.01 -27.56 6.50
CA THR A 307 -23.88 -27.34 7.40
C THR A 307 -24.11 -26.17 8.34
N ALA A 308 -24.61 -25.03 7.82
CA ALA A 308 -24.89 -23.87 8.64
C ALA A 308 -25.94 -24.16 9.74
N THR A 309 -26.96 -24.94 9.41
CA THR A 309 -27.97 -25.40 10.38
C THR A 309 -27.37 -26.32 11.43
N ALA A 310 -26.49 -27.24 11.04
CA ALA A 310 -25.81 -28.14 11.96
C ALA A 310 -24.91 -27.38 12.94
N VAL A 311 -24.11 -26.41 12.44
CA VAL A 311 -23.25 -25.53 13.24
C VAL A 311 -24.12 -24.70 14.21
N TYR A 312 -25.18 -24.07 13.73
CA TYR A 312 -26.09 -23.25 14.54
C TYR A 312 -26.71 -24.08 15.70
N ASN A 313 -27.23 -25.26 15.38
CA ASN A 313 -27.88 -26.13 16.38
C ASN A 313 -26.89 -26.69 17.40
N SER A 314 -25.62 -26.83 17.05
CA SER A 314 -24.58 -27.30 17.97
C SER A 314 -24.18 -26.27 19.04
N GLY A 315 -24.42 -24.97 18.80
CA GLY A 315 -23.96 -23.88 19.66
C GLY A 315 -22.43 -23.67 19.63
N LEU A 316 -21.73 -24.34 18.71
CA LEU A 316 -20.28 -24.28 18.54
C LEU A 316 -19.90 -23.22 17.52
N CYS A 317 -18.70 -22.62 17.65
CA CYS A 317 -18.10 -21.91 16.53
C CYS A 317 -17.53 -22.90 15.50
N LEU A 318 -17.15 -22.42 14.30
CA LEU A 318 -16.69 -23.30 13.21
C LEU A 318 -15.46 -24.09 13.58
N GLU A 319 -14.51 -23.52 14.31
CA GLU A 319 -13.31 -24.22 14.79
C GLU A 319 -13.65 -25.38 15.71
N GLU A 320 -14.54 -25.17 16.69
CA GLU A 320 -14.98 -26.24 17.60
C GLU A 320 -15.72 -27.35 16.83
N TYR A 321 -16.64 -26.95 15.92
CA TYR A 321 -17.43 -27.88 15.12
C TYR A 321 -16.57 -28.82 14.26
N LEU A 322 -15.46 -28.28 13.71
CA LEU A 322 -14.53 -29.01 12.85
C LEU A 322 -13.36 -29.64 13.62
N GLY A 323 -13.19 -29.33 14.92
CA GLY A 323 -12.05 -29.79 15.72
C GLY A 323 -10.71 -29.23 15.27
N ILE A 324 -10.67 -27.95 14.82
CA ILE A 324 -9.49 -27.28 14.30
C ILE A 324 -9.07 -26.09 15.14
N THR A 325 -7.88 -25.56 14.90
CA THR A 325 -7.31 -24.41 15.59
C THR A 325 -7.35 -23.13 14.73
N SER A 326 -7.26 -21.97 15.38
CA SER A 326 -7.12 -20.67 14.74
C SER A 326 -6.06 -19.85 15.48
N SER A 327 -4.78 -20.11 15.18
CA SER A 327 -3.64 -19.40 15.74
C SER A 327 -2.54 -19.25 14.68
N TYR A 328 -1.88 -18.08 14.63
CA TYR A 328 -0.74 -17.92 13.73
C TYR A 328 0.42 -18.82 14.21
N GLN A 329 1.02 -19.52 13.27
CA GLN A 329 2.28 -20.21 13.51
C GLN A 329 3.40 -19.15 13.55
N ASN A 330 4.28 -19.23 14.53
CA ASN A 330 5.44 -18.34 14.68
C ASN A 330 6.53 -18.66 13.66
#